data_2aa5cbf6f6c4a2151746086997af7f7e
#
_entry.id   2aa5cbf6f6c4a2151746086997af7f7e
#
_cell.length_a   1.000
_cell.length_b   1.000
_cell.length_c   1.000
_cell.angle_alpha   90.00
_cell.angle_beta   90.00
_cell.angle_gamma   90.00
#
_symmetry.space_group_name_H-M   'P 1'
#
loop_
_entity.id
_entity.type
_entity.pdbx_description
1 polymer ?
#
loop_
_entity_poly.entity_id
_entity_poly.type
_entity_poly.pdbx_seq_one_letter_code
_entity_poly.pdbx_strand_id
1 'polypeptide(L)'
;MGYGDNTFRPDENISRAQMAAFAYRFLSLGVSEATLDGLKGHNNFRDYGSIPEYFREAVDVMANIGVIQGYPGGAFDPDGIATRGQSAAIMSRLLVALTELREQ
;
A
#
# COMPACT_ATOMS: atom_id res chain seq x y z
N MET A 1 -12.59 -2.00 6.11
CA MET A 1 -12.10 -3.01 6.92
C MET A 1 -12.40 -2.77 8.39
N GLY A 2 -13.22 -3.06 8.89
CA GLY A 2 -13.52 -2.82 10.23
C GLY A 2 -14.73 -3.61 10.60
N TYR A 3 -14.76 -4.00 11.78
CA TYR A 3 -15.86 -4.68 12.37
C TYR A 3 -16.42 -3.84 13.49
N GLY A 4 -16.31 -2.51 13.29
CA GLY A 4 -16.75 -1.59 14.31
C GLY A 4 -15.72 -1.41 15.43
N ASP A 5 -14.81 -2.35 15.57
CA ASP A 5 -13.78 -2.28 16.60
C ASP A 5 -12.41 -1.91 16.03
N ASN A 6 -12.35 -1.66 14.73
CA ASN A 6 -11.12 -1.28 14.02
C ASN A 6 -10.02 -2.31 14.16
N THR A 7 -10.35 -3.56 14.39
CA THR A 7 -9.37 -4.63 14.55
C THR A 7 -9.04 -5.23 13.19
N PHE A 8 -7.75 -5.40 12.92
CA PHE A 8 -7.34 -6.13 11.74
C PHE A 8 -7.56 -7.62 11.97
N ARG A 9 -8.22 -8.26 11.01
CA ARG A 9 -8.50 -9.69 11.12
C ARG A 9 -7.79 -10.42 10.00
N PRO A 10 -6.68 -11.11 10.33
CA PRO A 10 -5.86 -11.72 9.29
C PRO A 10 -6.52 -12.88 8.56
N ASP A 11 -7.62 -13.41 9.10
CA ASP A 11 -8.37 -14.47 8.44
C ASP A 11 -9.45 -13.94 7.51
N GLU A 12 -9.63 -12.62 7.46
CA GLU A 12 -10.58 -12.01 6.55
C GLU A 12 -9.89 -11.63 5.25
N ASN A 13 -10.66 -11.65 4.17
CA ASN A 13 -10.13 -11.23 2.88
C ASN A 13 -9.97 -9.72 2.85
N ILE A 14 -8.81 -9.28 2.41
CA ILE A 14 -8.55 -7.86 2.23
C ILE A 14 -8.04 -7.68 0.80
N SER A 15 -8.53 -6.65 0.13
CA SER A 15 -8.10 -6.39 -1.23
C SER A 15 -6.72 -5.77 -1.25
N ARG A 16 -6.05 -5.86 -2.41
CA ARG A 16 -4.74 -5.25 -2.58
C ARG A 16 -4.81 -3.74 -2.38
N ALA A 17 -5.88 -3.09 -2.86
CA ALA A 17 -6.06 -1.65 -2.67
C ALA A 17 -6.25 -1.30 -1.18
N GLN A 18 -7.02 -2.12 -0.47
CA GLN A 18 -7.21 -1.91 0.97
C GLN A 18 -5.91 -2.10 1.73
N MET A 19 -5.11 -3.08 1.31
CA MET A 19 -3.82 -3.30 1.93
C MET A 19 -2.88 -2.13 1.69
N ALA A 20 -2.91 -1.56 0.49
CA ALA A 20 -2.13 -0.37 0.19
C ALA A 20 -2.54 0.80 1.07
N ALA A 21 -3.84 0.99 1.26
CA ALA A 21 -4.34 2.07 2.11
C ALA A 21 -3.91 1.88 3.57
N PHE A 22 -3.97 0.64 4.04
CA PHE A 22 -3.55 0.33 5.40
C PHE A 22 -2.05 0.62 5.58
N ALA A 23 -1.24 0.14 4.64
CA ALA A 23 0.20 0.36 4.70
C ALA A 23 0.55 1.84 4.59
N TYR A 24 -0.15 2.58 3.76
CA TYR A 24 0.06 4.00 3.59
C TYR A 24 -0.23 4.75 4.91
N ARG A 25 -1.33 4.40 5.55
CA ARG A 25 -1.68 5.02 6.82
C ARG A 25 -0.61 4.75 7.88
N PHE A 26 -0.13 3.51 7.91
CA PHE A 26 0.95 3.15 8.83
C PHE A 26 2.20 3.97 8.55
N LEU A 27 2.57 4.09 7.28
CA LEU A 27 3.74 4.86 6.87
C LEU A 27 3.61 6.33 7.28
N SER A 28 2.43 6.90 7.11
CA SER A 28 2.22 8.32 7.39
C SER A 28 2.38 8.67 8.86
N LEU A 29 2.31 7.67 9.73
CA LEU A 29 2.54 7.88 11.15
C LEU A 29 4.02 7.96 11.49
N GLY A 30 4.88 7.45 10.62
CA GLY A 30 6.30 7.32 10.91
C GLY A 30 7.22 8.24 10.14
N VAL A 31 6.71 8.98 9.15
CA VAL A 31 7.55 9.87 8.35
C VAL A 31 6.92 11.25 8.29
N SER A 32 7.72 12.25 7.95
CA SER A 32 7.24 13.63 7.85
C SER A 32 6.35 13.79 6.62
N GLU A 33 5.49 14.80 6.66
CA GLU A 33 4.62 15.11 5.55
C GLU A 33 5.42 15.46 4.29
N ALA A 34 6.53 16.16 4.46
CA ALA A 34 7.38 16.51 3.34
C ALA A 34 7.97 15.27 2.67
N THR A 35 8.41 14.29 3.48
CA THR A 35 8.92 13.04 2.94
C THR A 35 7.81 12.31 2.18
N LEU A 36 6.63 12.27 2.77
CA LEU A 36 5.50 11.60 2.16
C LEU A 36 5.12 12.23 0.83
N ASP A 37 5.11 13.56 0.77
CA ASP A 37 4.78 14.27 -0.47
C ASP A 37 5.75 13.93 -1.59
N GLY A 38 7.00 13.72 -1.26
CA GLY A 38 8.01 13.37 -2.25
C GLY A 38 7.83 11.98 -2.84
N LEU A 39 6.95 11.17 -2.27
CA LEU A 39 6.73 9.80 -2.73
C LEU A 39 5.45 9.65 -3.56
N LYS A 40 4.75 10.73 -3.87
CA LYS A 40 3.45 10.68 -4.50
C LYS A 40 3.50 10.74 -6.02
N GLY A 41 4.47 10.10 -6.63
CA GLY A 41 4.59 10.09 -8.08
C GLY A 41 3.56 9.15 -8.71
N HIS A 42 2.98 9.59 -9.83
CA HIS A 42 1.99 8.80 -10.56
C HIS A 42 2.61 7.55 -11.19
N ASN A 43 1.90 6.45 -11.14
CA ASN A 43 2.31 5.21 -11.78
C ASN A 43 1.38 4.87 -12.93
N ASN A 44 1.91 4.21 -13.95
CA ASN A 44 1.16 3.88 -15.16
C ASN A 44 0.69 2.43 -15.12
N PHE A 45 -0.06 2.06 -14.09
CA PHE A 45 -0.67 0.74 -14.09
C PHE A 45 -1.71 0.66 -15.19
N ARG A 46 -1.74 -0.51 -15.84
CA ARG A 46 -2.65 -0.72 -16.94
C ARG A 46 -4.11 -0.54 -16.52
N ASP A 47 -4.41 -0.90 -15.28
CA ASP A 47 -5.75 -0.80 -14.70
C ASP A 47 -5.89 0.37 -13.74
N TYR A 48 -5.09 1.40 -13.93
CA TYR A 48 -5.11 2.54 -13.00
C TYR A 48 -6.50 3.15 -12.88
N GLY A 49 -7.24 3.20 -13.99
CA GLY A 49 -8.60 3.73 -13.98
C GLY A 49 -9.58 2.92 -13.16
N SER A 50 -9.25 1.66 -12.89
CA SER A 50 -10.08 0.79 -12.06
C SER A 50 -9.78 0.95 -10.57
N ILE A 51 -8.72 1.66 -10.21
CA ILE A 51 -8.39 1.90 -8.82
C ILE A 51 -9.27 3.05 -8.34
N PRO A 52 -10.09 2.86 -7.30
CA PRO A 52 -10.90 3.95 -6.77
C PRO A 52 -10.02 5.14 -6.42
N GLU A 53 -10.50 6.32 -6.72
CA GLU A 53 -9.69 7.53 -6.58
C GLU A 53 -9.12 7.68 -5.17
N TYR A 54 -9.88 7.34 -4.17
CA TYR A 54 -9.44 7.49 -2.79
C TYR A 54 -8.34 6.49 -2.38
N PHE A 55 -8.06 5.49 -3.21
CA PHE A 55 -6.95 4.56 -2.98
C PHE A 55 -5.72 4.89 -3.82
N ARG A 56 -5.84 5.78 -4.83
CA ARG A 56 -4.76 5.96 -5.80
C ARG A 56 -3.48 6.50 -5.18
N GLU A 57 -3.61 7.44 -4.26
CA GLU A 57 -2.42 7.99 -3.61
C GLU A 57 -1.68 6.92 -2.83
N ALA A 58 -2.40 6.10 -2.08
CA ALA A 58 -1.79 5.02 -1.31
C ALA A 58 -1.11 4.01 -2.24
N VAL A 59 -1.77 3.65 -3.34
CA VAL A 59 -1.21 2.72 -4.31
C VAL A 59 0.07 3.28 -4.91
N ASP A 60 0.05 4.55 -5.31
CA ASP A 60 1.22 5.16 -5.91
C ASP A 60 2.40 5.20 -4.94
N VAL A 61 2.16 5.61 -3.70
CA VAL A 61 3.23 5.68 -2.71
C VAL A 61 3.80 4.29 -2.43
N MET A 62 2.94 3.29 -2.26
CA MET A 62 3.41 1.94 -1.98
C MET A 62 4.19 1.36 -3.14
N ALA A 63 3.79 1.67 -4.37
CA ALA A 63 4.53 1.22 -5.55
C ALA A 63 5.87 1.93 -5.64
N ASN A 64 5.90 3.23 -5.35
CA ASN A 64 7.12 4.02 -5.47
C ASN A 64 8.20 3.61 -4.47
N ILE A 65 7.80 3.13 -3.30
CA ILE A 65 8.78 2.67 -2.30
C ILE A 65 8.99 1.16 -2.35
N GLY A 66 8.35 0.47 -3.30
CA GLY A 66 8.58 -0.96 -3.52
C GLY A 66 7.92 -1.88 -2.51
N VAL A 67 6.95 -1.37 -1.74
CA VAL A 67 6.27 -2.18 -0.73
C VAL A 67 5.19 -3.06 -1.36
N ILE A 68 4.40 -2.49 -2.27
CA ILE A 68 3.41 -3.25 -3.03
C ILE A 68 3.63 -2.93 -4.49
N GLN A 69 3.99 -3.94 -5.28
CA GLN A 69 4.26 -3.74 -6.69
C GLN A 69 3.14 -4.36 -7.52
N GLY A 70 3.01 -3.88 -8.76
CA GLY A 70 2.08 -4.49 -9.69
C GLY A 70 2.59 -5.85 -10.18
N TYR A 71 1.76 -6.51 -10.96
CA TYR A 71 2.10 -7.79 -11.54
C TYR A 71 2.85 -7.62 -12.85
N PRO A 72 3.59 -8.63 -13.29
CA PRO A 72 4.14 -8.64 -14.65
C PRO A 72 2.98 -8.41 -15.62
N GLY A 73 3.15 -7.54 -16.57
CA GLY A 73 2.07 -7.17 -17.48
C GLY A 73 1.47 -5.82 -17.16
N GLY A 74 1.84 -5.23 -16.02
CA GLY A 74 1.52 -3.85 -15.73
C GLY A 74 0.26 -3.59 -14.92
N ALA A 75 -0.46 -4.63 -14.50
CA ALA A 75 -1.69 -4.44 -13.72
C ALA A 75 -1.38 -4.37 -12.22
N PHE A 76 -2.12 -3.56 -11.50
CA PHE A 76 -2.04 -3.53 -10.04
C PHE A 76 -3.02 -4.51 -9.42
N ASP A 77 -4.17 -4.70 -10.03
CA ASP A 77 -5.25 -5.59 -9.56
C ASP A 77 -5.77 -5.15 -8.18
N PRO A 78 -6.41 -3.98 -8.11
CA PRO A 78 -6.83 -3.42 -6.82
C PRO A 78 -7.86 -4.28 -6.09
N ASP A 79 -8.70 -5.00 -6.83
CA ASP A 79 -9.74 -5.84 -6.23
C ASP A 79 -9.25 -7.25 -5.92
N GLY A 80 -8.03 -7.58 -6.31
CA GLY A 80 -7.44 -8.87 -6.00
C GLY A 80 -7.27 -9.03 -4.50
N ILE A 81 -7.32 -10.27 -4.04
CA ILE A 81 -7.20 -10.56 -2.61
C ILE A 81 -5.72 -10.61 -2.26
N ALA A 82 -5.34 -9.86 -1.23
CA ALA A 82 -4.00 -9.96 -0.67
C ALA A 82 -3.98 -11.18 0.23
N THR A 83 -3.21 -12.18 -0.14
CA THR A 83 -3.11 -13.40 0.65
C THR A 83 -2.36 -13.12 1.95
N ARG A 84 -2.43 -14.07 2.87
CA ARG A 84 -1.71 -13.97 4.14
C ARG A 84 -0.21 -13.78 3.90
N GLY A 85 0.36 -14.58 2.99
CA GLY A 85 1.77 -14.46 2.68
C GLY A 85 2.11 -13.12 2.06
N GLN A 86 1.26 -12.62 1.16
CA GLN A 86 1.46 -11.32 0.55
C GLN A 86 1.39 -10.21 1.61
N SER A 87 0.44 -10.30 2.51
CA SER A 87 0.30 -9.29 3.57
C SER A 87 1.52 -9.27 4.48
N ALA A 88 2.03 -10.44 4.83
CA ALA A 88 3.23 -10.52 5.66
C ALA A 88 4.44 -9.92 4.95
N ALA A 89 4.60 -10.21 3.66
CA ALA A 89 5.70 -9.66 2.88
C ALA A 89 5.58 -8.13 2.77
N ILE A 90 4.36 -7.64 2.58
CA ILE A 90 4.11 -6.21 2.49
C ILE A 90 4.51 -5.51 3.79
N MET A 91 4.10 -6.07 4.93
CA MET A 91 4.44 -5.46 6.21
C MET A 91 5.94 -5.48 6.46
N SER A 92 6.62 -6.56 6.08
CA SER A 92 8.06 -6.65 6.21
C SER A 92 8.77 -5.59 5.39
N ARG A 93 8.35 -5.42 4.14
CA ARG A 93 8.92 -4.40 3.26
C ARG A 93 8.61 -2.99 3.76
N LEU A 94 7.42 -2.81 4.32
CA LEU A 94 7.03 -1.53 4.88
C LEU A 94 7.95 -1.13 6.03
N LEU A 95 8.27 -2.06 6.92
CA LEU A 95 9.16 -1.77 8.04
C LEU A 95 10.55 -1.39 7.57
N VAL A 96 11.07 -2.08 6.55
CA VAL A 96 12.37 -1.75 5.98
C VAL A 96 12.33 -0.35 5.35
N ALA A 97 11.30 -0.08 4.55
CA ALA A 97 11.16 1.22 3.90
C ALA A 97 11.05 2.34 4.93
N LEU A 98 10.28 2.10 5.98
CA LEU A 98 10.09 3.10 7.04
C LEU A 98 11.42 3.42 7.72
N THR A 99 12.21 2.40 8.01
CA THR A 99 13.53 2.59 8.61
C THR A 99 14.43 3.42 7.71
N GLU A 100 14.46 3.07 6.42
CA GLU A 100 15.30 3.79 5.46
C GLU A 100 14.88 5.25 5.30
N LEU A 101 13.58 5.50 5.27
CA LEU A 101 13.07 6.86 5.10
C LEU A 101 13.35 7.73 6.33
N ARG A 102 13.34 7.12 7.51
CA ARG A 102 13.57 7.86 8.74
C ARG A 102 15.04 8.19 8.96
N GLU A 103 15.93 7.53 8.23
CA GLU A 103 17.35 7.77 8.33
C GLU A 103 17.83 8.88 7.41
N GLN A 104 16.95 9.43 6.61
CA GLN A 104 17.32 10.49 5.67
C GLN A 104 17.28 11.87 6.29
#